data_a45c1e80a5fa1acc0fb6b60785ed1fd8
#
_entry.id   a45c1e80a5fa1acc0fb6b60785ed1fd8
#
_cell.length_a   1.000
_cell.length_b   1.000
_cell.length_c   1.000
_cell.angle_alpha   90.00
_cell.angle_beta   90.00
_cell.angle_gamma   90.00
#
_symmetry.space_group_name_H-M   'P 1'
#
loop_
_entity.id
_entity.type
_entity.pdbx_description
1 polymer ?
#
loop_
_entity_poly.entity_id
_entity_poly.type
_entity_poly.pdbx_seq_one_letter_code
_entity_poly.pdbx_strand_id
1 'polypeptide(L)'
;MRFLRKSLMGLFLLASTLALFGFSIMMVRSAIENKDDGGRRGGGGRERVFAVNTVPFEAGQQIPILQVFGEVQSRRSLDIRTSVGGTVIELHPDFQNGGLVQKGDVLLKIDPSNAQTALALVEADVADAQAERREVTRTLELAKDEVSAAKEQAALRLKALQRQNNLVARGVGTEASVETAELAVSTAKQAILARRQSLQSVEARLDQAKARVVRVEISRAEAERNVRDTVLSASFSGALANVAVVQGVTVANNERIGQLVDPLALEVAFRVSTSQHRRLLDEGGKLRRAKISVTLDVLGAALKTEGALTREAAVVGEGLTGRLLFASLENAMGLRPGDFVTVDITEPALNWVARLPATAVSGNNRVLVVGDEDRLREADVTLVRRQGDDVLVRSRDLRDARIVAERSPLLGEGIKVRVMLAEGAEEPAAPAMIALGAERRAKLIAFVESNKRMPKQAKDRILSQLNNPEVPQEMVDRLESRMGE
;
A
#
# COMPACT_ATOMS: atom_id res chain seq x y z
N MET A 1 -49.77 95.74 -14.61
CA MET A 1 -50.45 94.69 -13.88
C MET A 1 -49.85 93.27 -14.01
N ARG A 2 -48.64 93.05 -14.61
CA ARG A 2 -48.01 91.76 -14.72
C ARG A 2 -47.00 91.45 -13.59
N PHE A 3 -46.54 92.44 -12.87
CA PHE A 3 -45.54 92.29 -11.78
C PHE A 3 -46.18 91.83 -10.47
N LEU A 4 -47.42 92.35 -10.16
CA LEU A 4 -48.13 91.98 -8.92
C LEU A 4 -48.53 90.48 -8.89
N ARG A 5 -48.85 89.89 -10.03
CA ARG A 5 -49.26 88.49 -10.15
C ARG A 5 -48.04 87.50 -9.89
N LYS A 6 -46.87 87.87 -10.36
CA LYS A 6 -45.66 87.03 -10.13
C LYS A 6 -45.17 87.11 -8.69
N SER A 7 -45.27 88.26 -8.02
CA SER A 7 -44.94 88.44 -6.61
C SER A 7 -45.89 87.68 -5.68
N LEU A 8 -47.23 87.69 -6.00
CA LEU A 8 -48.21 86.94 -5.21
C LEU A 8 -48.02 85.37 -5.36
N MET A 9 -47.60 84.92 -6.53
CA MET A 9 -47.37 83.53 -6.80
C MET A 9 -46.08 83.01 -6.12
N GLY A 10 -45.05 83.88 -6.01
CA GLY A 10 -43.85 83.59 -5.23
C GLY A 10 -44.11 83.51 -3.74
N LEU A 11 -44.95 84.43 -3.22
CA LEU A 11 -45.31 84.41 -1.78
C LEU A 11 -46.22 83.22 -1.45
N PHE A 12 -47.08 82.75 -2.36
CA PHE A 12 -47.89 81.57 -2.17
C PHE A 12 -47.03 80.29 -2.18
N LEU A 13 -46.04 80.18 -3.05
CA LEU A 13 -45.13 79.10 -3.10
C LEU A 13 -44.25 79.02 -1.81
N LEU A 14 -43.77 80.20 -1.32
CA LEU A 14 -42.99 80.27 -0.08
C LEU A 14 -43.83 79.87 1.15
N ALA A 15 -45.16 80.34 1.17
CA ALA A 15 -46.08 79.96 2.23
C ALA A 15 -46.38 78.43 2.22
N SER A 16 -46.55 77.86 0.99
CA SER A 16 -46.80 76.41 0.83
C SER A 16 -45.61 75.54 1.22
N THR A 17 -44.37 75.94 0.88
CA THR A 17 -43.19 75.25 1.28
C THR A 17 -42.95 75.32 2.80
N LEU A 18 -43.21 76.48 3.44
CA LEU A 18 -43.16 76.60 4.90
C LEU A 18 -44.19 75.75 5.60
N ALA A 19 -45.41 75.67 5.06
CA ALA A 19 -46.46 74.81 5.61
C ALA A 19 -46.13 73.32 5.50
N LEU A 20 -45.58 72.91 4.34
CA LEU A 20 -45.11 71.53 4.15
C LEU A 20 -43.92 71.19 5.08
N PHE A 21 -42.99 72.12 5.28
CA PHE A 21 -41.88 71.92 6.23
C PHE A 21 -42.37 71.86 7.66
N GLY A 22 -43.30 72.72 8.06
CA GLY A 22 -43.95 72.63 9.38
C GLY A 22 -44.72 71.33 9.60
N PHE A 23 -45.44 70.85 8.57
CA PHE A 23 -46.13 69.55 8.63
C PHE A 23 -45.18 68.39 8.70
N SER A 24 -44.04 68.43 8.01
CA SER A 24 -42.99 67.44 8.07
C SER A 24 -42.33 67.38 9.46
N ILE A 25 -42.05 68.52 10.05
CA ILE A 25 -41.51 68.61 11.44
C ILE A 25 -42.53 68.09 12.44
N MET A 26 -43.81 68.41 12.26
CA MET A 26 -44.88 67.89 13.14
C MET A 26 -45.04 66.36 13.01
N MET A 27 -44.89 65.83 11.80
CA MET A 27 -44.92 64.38 11.57
C MET A 27 -43.71 63.64 12.18
N VAL A 28 -42.51 64.21 12.06
CA VAL A 28 -41.30 63.67 12.70
C VAL A 28 -41.41 63.75 14.21
N ARG A 29 -41.95 64.88 14.76
CA ARG A 29 -42.12 65.04 16.20
C ARG A 29 -43.14 64.04 16.76
N SER A 30 -44.26 63.81 16.08
CA SER A 30 -45.27 62.81 16.48
C SER A 30 -44.76 61.40 16.32
N ALA A 31 -43.82 61.12 15.38
CA ALA A 31 -43.16 59.82 15.25
C ALA A 31 -42.12 59.60 16.37
N ILE A 32 -41.50 60.64 16.89
CA ILE A 32 -40.59 60.58 18.04
C ILE A 32 -41.35 60.43 19.36
N GLU A 33 -42.41 61.20 19.56
CA GLU A 33 -43.26 61.10 20.77
C GLU A 33 -43.99 59.76 20.84
N ASN A 34 -44.41 59.17 19.73
CA ASN A 34 -44.98 57.83 19.67
C ASN A 34 -43.95 56.70 19.85
N LYS A 35 -42.64 57.03 19.84
CA LYS A 35 -41.58 56.06 20.08
C LYS A 35 -41.23 55.90 21.56
N ASP A 36 -41.56 56.87 22.38
CA ASP A 36 -41.31 56.81 23.84
C ASP A 36 -42.46 56.16 24.64
N ASP A 37 -43.65 56.06 24.08
CA ASP A 37 -44.78 55.38 24.79
C ASP A 37 -44.93 53.88 24.46
N GLY A 38 -44.03 53.31 23.61
CA GLY A 38 -43.96 51.88 23.29
C GLY A 38 -43.15 51.05 24.33
N GLY A 39 -42.64 51.66 25.39
CA GLY A 39 -41.80 50.98 26.32
C GLY A 39 -42.49 50.69 27.67
N ARG A 40 -42.77 49.47 27.92
CA ARG A 40 -43.15 48.78 29.18
C ARG A 40 -44.59 48.25 29.26
N ARG A 41 -44.98 47.47 28.28
CA ARG A 41 -45.82 46.29 28.59
C ARG A 41 -44.90 45.09 28.75
N GLY A 42 -44.63 44.70 29.99
CA GLY A 42 -44.02 43.44 30.36
C GLY A 42 -44.83 42.27 29.82
N GLY A 43 -44.61 41.97 28.54
CA GLY A 43 -44.89 40.67 27.97
C GLY A 43 -43.68 39.82 28.27
N GLY A 44 -43.77 38.89 29.22
CA GLY A 44 -42.78 37.82 29.37
C GLY A 44 -42.60 37.18 28.03
N GLY A 45 -41.52 37.57 27.31
CA GLY A 45 -41.14 36.96 26.06
C GLY A 45 -40.96 35.47 26.37
N ARG A 46 -41.83 34.65 25.86
CA ARG A 46 -41.63 33.21 25.93
C ARG A 46 -40.26 32.96 25.34
N GLU A 47 -39.30 32.62 26.22
CA GLU A 47 -37.99 32.28 25.81
C GLU A 47 -38.09 31.22 24.70
N ARG A 48 -37.46 31.49 23.53
CA ARG A 48 -37.55 30.58 22.40
C ARG A 48 -36.77 29.33 22.76
N VAL A 49 -37.46 28.22 22.93
CA VAL A 49 -36.90 26.92 23.22
C VAL A 49 -36.72 26.17 21.90
N PHE A 50 -35.48 25.83 21.58
CA PHE A 50 -35.17 25.08 20.36
C PHE A 50 -35.14 23.59 20.67
N ALA A 51 -35.72 22.77 19.81
CA ALA A 51 -35.61 21.34 19.87
C ALA A 51 -34.25 20.91 19.29
N VAL A 52 -33.50 20.11 20.04
CA VAL A 52 -32.17 19.64 19.62
C VAL A 52 -32.03 18.14 19.86
N ASN A 53 -31.40 17.44 18.92
CA ASN A 53 -30.97 16.07 19.10
C ASN A 53 -29.66 16.07 19.88
N THR A 54 -29.49 15.16 20.79
CA THR A 54 -28.27 15.04 21.60
C THR A 54 -27.67 13.65 21.51
N VAL A 55 -26.33 13.60 21.59
CA VAL A 55 -25.53 12.38 21.67
C VAL A 55 -24.77 12.40 22.98
N PRO A 56 -24.70 11.28 23.73
CA PRO A 56 -23.91 11.21 24.96
C PRO A 56 -22.42 11.27 24.64
N PHE A 57 -21.65 11.95 25.49
CA PHE A 57 -20.19 11.96 25.40
C PHE A 57 -19.61 10.75 26.15
N GLU A 58 -19.60 9.61 25.48
CA GLU A 58 -19.06 8.36 26.03
C GLU A 58 -17.58 8.22 25.64
N ALA A 59 -16.70 8.59 26.58
CA ALA A 59 -15.26 8.43 26.37
C ALA A 59 -14.85 6.96 26.59
N GLY A 60 -14.39 6.31 25.55
CA GLY A 60 -14.00 4.90 25.57
C GLY A 60 -12.74 4.62 24.75
N GLN A 61 -12.46 3.35 24.55
CA GLN A 61 -11.47 2.89 23.61
C GLN A 61 -12.11 2.81 22.22
N GLN A 62 -11.52 3.49 21.24
CA GLN A 62 -11.94 3.47 19.84
C GLN A 62 -10.78 3.06 18.94
N ILE A 63 -11.08 2.27 17.94
CA ILE A 63 -10.11 1.84 16.93
C ILE A 63 -10.40 2.65 15.66
N PRO A 64 -9.57 3.64 15.32
CA PRO A 64 -9.79 4.42 14.12
C PRO A 64 -9.51 3.61 12.87
N ILE A 65 -10.22 3.91 11.79
CA ILE A 65 -10.01 3.36 10.47
C ILE A 65 -9.50 4.50 9.58
N LEU A 66 -8.35 4.30 8.97
CA LEU A 66 -7.82 5.20 7.97
C LEU A 66 -8.25 4.71 6.60
N GLN A 67 -9.15 5.45 5.95
CA GLN A 67 -9.60 5.17 4.60
C GLN A 67 -8.74 5.89 3.57
N VAL A 68 -8.25 5.14 2.57
CA VAL A 68 -7.46 5.65 1.45
C VAL A 68 -7.82 4.90 0.17
N PHE A 69 -7.44 5.46 -0.97
CA PHE A 69 -7.60 4.80 -2.27
C PHE A 69 -6.29 4.20 -2.73
N GLY A 70 -6.37 3.03 -3.36
CA GLY A 70 -5.22 2.31 -3.86
C GLY A 70 -5.52 1.61 -5.18
N GLU A 71 -4.47 1.10 -5.79
CA GLU A 71 -4.51 0.30 -7.02
C GLU A 71 -4.00 -1.10 -6.72
N VAL A 72 -4.74 -2.10 -7.17
CA VAL A 72 -4.33 -3.50 -7.08
C VAL A 72 -3.25 -3.76 -8.11
N GLN A 73 -2.14 -4.36 -7.71
CA GLN A 73 -1.07 -4.77 -8.60
C GLN A 73 -0.61 -6.19 -8.29
N SER A 74 -0.03 -6.84 -9.28
CA SER A 74 0.64 -8.12 -9.04
C SER A 74 2.02 -7.90 -8.45
N ARG A 75 2.35 -8.64 -7.38
CA ARG A 75 3.71 -8.67 -6.80
C ARG A 75 4.74 -9.28 -7.73
N ARG A 76 4.28 -10.03 -8.75
CA ARG A 76 5.12 -10.78 -9.67
C ARG A 76 4.65 -10.57 -11.09
N SER A 77 5.27 -9.60 -11.76
CA SER A 77 5.09 -9.35 -13.18
C SER A 77 6.44 -9.36 -13.88
N LEU A 78 6.50 -9.94 -15.06
CA LEU A 78 7.71 -10.06 -15.86
C LEU A 78 7.41 -9.67 -17.31
N ASP A 79 8.13 -8.69 -17.82
CA ASP A 79 8.12 -8.41 -19.25
C ASP A 79 8.76 -9.55 -20.00
N ILE A 80 8.04 -10.15 -20.92
CA ILE A 80 8.53 -11.21 -21.79
C ILE A 80 9.25 -10.53 -22.98
N ARG A 81 10.56 -10.81 -23.09
CA ARG A 81 11.41 -10.26 -24.15
C ARG A 81 12.12 -11.37 -24.89
N THR A 82 12.31 -11.15 -26.18
CA THR A 82 13.09 -12.05 -27.03
C THR A 82 14.57 -11.92 -26.73
N SER A 83 15.28 -13.04 -26.57
CA SER A 83 16.74 -13.04 -26.41
C SER A 83 17.47 -13.02 -27.75
N VAL A 84 16.80 -13.48 -28.81
CA VAL A 84 17.33 -13.50 -30.20
C VAL A 84 16.26 -12.97 -31.15
N GLY A 85 16.71 -12.36 -32.26
CA GLY A 85 15.82 -11.90 -33.33
C GLY A 85 15.57 -13.01 -34.35
N GLY A 86 14.40 -12.97 -34.99
CA GLY A 86 14.03 -13.92 -36.05
C GLY A 86 12.52 -14.01 -36.25
N THR A 87 12.09 -14.86 -37.16
CA THR A 87 10.68 -15.07 -37.48
C THR A 87 10.05 -16.03 -36.48
N VAL A 88 8.88 -15.68 -35.92
CA VAL A 88 8.13 -16.54 -35.03
C VAL A 88 7.44 -17.65 -35.82
N ILE A 89 7.86 -18.90 -35.62
CA ILE A 89 7.32 -20.07 -36.32
C ILE A 89 6.23 -20.80 -35.59
N GLU A 90 6.21 -20.71 -34.24
CA GLU A 90 5.25 -21.37 -33.42
C GLU A 90 4.89 -20.49 -32.23
N LEU A 91 3.62 -20.43 -31.86
CA LEU A 91 3.10 -19.76 -30.69
C LEU A 91 2.28 -20.73 -29.85
N HIS A 92 2.35 -20.56 -28.51
CA HIS A 92 1.46 -21.29 -27.61
C HIS A 92 -0.01 -20.97 -27.95
N PRO A 93 -0.94 -21.92 -27.92
CA PRO A 93 -2.36 -21.67 -28.23
C PRO A 93 -2.97 -20.55 -27.37
N ASP A 94 -2.56 -20.46 -26.12
CA ASP A 94 -3.01 -19.43 -25.17
C ASP A 94 -2.09 -18.18 -25.15
N PHE A 95 -1.22 -17.99 -26.17
CA PHE A 95 -0.37 -16.79 -26.27
C PHE A 95 -1.19 -15.58 -26.75
N GLN A 96 -2.15 -15.18 -25.89
CA GLN A 96 -3.05 -14.06 -26.12
C GLN A 96 -3.31 -13.33 -24.79
N ASN A 97 -3.86 -12.12 -24.87
CA ASN A 97 -4.21 -11.39 -23.66
C ASN A 97 -5.23 -12.14 -22.80
N GLY A 98 -4.87 -12.41 -21.54
CA GLY A 98 -5.68 -13.20 -20.61
C GLY A 98 -5.44 -14.70 -20.68
N GLY A 99 -4.63 -15.20 -21.61
CA GLY A 99 -4.28 -16.62 -21.68
C GLY A 99 -3.48 -17.07 -20.44
N LEU A 100 -3.75 -18.28 -19.99
CA LEU A 100 -3.10 -18.88 -18.82
C LEU A 100 -2.00 -19.83 -19.27
N VAL A 101 -0.83 -19.71 -18.66
CA VAL A 101 0.32 -20.57 -18.94
C VAL A 101 0.92 -21.10 -17.65
N GLN A 102 1.51 -22.28 -17.71
CA GLN A 102 2.22 -22.88 -16.60
C GLN A 102 3.72 -22.65 -16.70
N LYS A 103 4.40 -22.73 -15.57
CA LYS A 103 5.87 -22.65 -15.54
C LYS A 103 6.48 -23.74 -16.44
N GLY A 104 7.31 -23.33 -17.39
CA GLY A 104 8.01 -24.20 -18.32
C GLY A 104 7.28 -24.40 -19.67
N ASP A 105 6.03 -23.94 -19.79
CA ASP A 105 5.34 -23.99 -21.09
C ASP A 105 6.11 -23.17 -22.12
N VAL A 106 6.23 -23.72 -23.33
CA VAL A 106 6.85 -23.03 -24.48
C VAL A 106 5.89 -21.96 -24.97
N LEU A 107 6.25 -20.71 -24.82
CA LEU A 107 5.44 -19.55 -25.21
C LEU A 107 5.51 -19.29 -26.70
N LEU A 108 6.72 -19.31 -27.23
CA LEU A 108 6.97 -19.16 -28.66
C LEU A 108 8.27 -19.83 -29.08
N LYS A 109 8.37 -20.13 -30.39
CA LYS A 109 9.61 -20.56 -31.03
C LYS A 109 9.92 -19.59 -32.16
N ILE A 110 11.17 -19.13 -32.17
CA ILE A 110 11.76 -18.36 -33.27
C ILE A 110 12.46 -19.33 -34.18
N ASP A 111 12.49 -19.06 -35.47
CA ASP A 111 13.22 -19.89 -36.47
C ASP A 111 14.68 -20.05 -36.07
N PRO A 112 15.13 -21.28 -35.74
CA PRO A 112 16.47 -21.53 -35.24
C PRO A 112 17.53 -21.62 -36.38
N SER A 113 17.12 -21.56 -37.66
CA SER A 113 18.00 -21.85 -38.80
C SER A 113 19.28 -21.04 -38.77
N ASN A 114 19.19 -19.74 -38.50
CA ASN A 114 20.37 -18.86 -38.43
C ASN A 114 21.27 -19.20 -37.23
N ALA A 115 20.67 -19.46 -36.08
CA ALA A 115 21.42 -19.83 -34.87
C ALA A 115 22.07 -21.20 -35.01
N GLN A 116 21.40 -22.17 -35.63
CA GLN A 116 21.95 -23.49 -35.93
C GLN A 116 23.12 -23.42 -36.93
N THR A 117 22.97 -22.60 -37.96
CA THR A 117 24.07 -22.39 -38.93
C THR A 117 25.28 -21.76 -38.23
N ALA A 118 25.07 -20.78 -37.38
CA ALA A 118 26.15 -20.17 -36.61
C ALA A 118 26.81 -21.19 -35.66
N LEU A 119 26.04 -22.05 -35.02
CA LEU A 119 26.58 -23.14 -34.20
C LEU A 119 27.45 -24.11 -35.02
N ALA A 120 26.94 -24.55 -36.17
CA ALA A 120 27.67 -25.46 -37.07
C ALA A 120 29.01 -24.89 -37.52
N LEU A 121 29.07 -23.57 -37.81
CA LEU A 121 30.34 -22.90 -38.16
C LEU A 121 31.33 -22.93 -37.01
N VAL A 122 30.87 -22.61 -35.78
CA VAL A 122 31.76 -22.64 -34.61
C VAL A 122 32.18 -24.07 -34.25
N GLU A 123 31.34 -25.07 -34.47
CA GLU A 123 31.70 -26.49 -34.31
C GLU A 123 32.82 -26.90 -35.25
N ALA A 124 32.81 -26.40 -36.51
CA ALA A 124 33.91 -26.62 -37.42
C ALA A 124 35.21 -25.95 -36.92
N ASP A 125 35.12 -24.69 -36.41
CA ASP A 125 36.27 -24.01 -35.82
C ASP A 125 36.83 -24.76 -34.59
N VAL A 126 36.00 -25.39 -33.79
CA VAL A 126 36.43 -26.26 -32.67
C VAL A 126 37.20 -27.47 -33.20
N ALA A 127 36.67 -28.10 -34.27
CA ALA A 127 37.33 -29.27 -34.85
C ALA A 127 38.70 -28.89 -35.41
N ASP A 128 38.83 -27.74 -36.06
CA ASP A 128 40.12 -27.23 -36.58
C ASP A 128 41.12 -26.91 -35.48
N ALA A 129 40.69 -26.18 -34.43
CA ALA A 129 41.53 -25.88 -33.28
C ALA A 129 42.02 -27.14 -32.54
N GLN A 130 41.17 -28.13 -32.45
CA GLN A 130 41.56 -29.45 -31.86
C GLN A 130 42.52 -30.20 -32.77
N ALA A 131 42.37 -30.12 -34.10
CA ALA A 131 43.30 -30.74 -35.05
C ALA A 131 44.70 -30.08 -34.92
N GLU A 132 44.76 -28.76 -34.89
CA GLU A 132 46.00 -27.99 -34.68
C GLU A 132 46.68 -28.40 -33.37
N ARG A 133 45.93 -28.48 -32.24
CA ARG A 133 46.47 -28.92 -30.98
C ARG A 133 47.07 -30.36 -31.04
N ARG A 134 46.40 -31.29 -31.77
CA ARG A 134 46.89 -32.66 -31.95
C ARG A 134 48.18 -32.68 -32.79
N GLU A 135 48.27 -31.83 -33.81
CA GLU A 135 49.47 -31.71 -34.64
C GLU A 135 50.66 -31.20 -33.82
N VAL A 136 50.49 -30.09 -33.11
CA VAL A 136 51.52 -29.49 -32.27
C VAL A 136 51.93 -30.48 -31.13
N THR A 137 51.00 -31.28 -30.58
CA THR A 137 51.27 -32.28 -29.58
C THR A 137 52.22 -33.39 -30.15
N ARG A 138 51.98 -33.83 -31.41
CA ARG A 138 52.89 -34.80 -32.09
C ARG A 138 54.27 -34.18 -32.35
N THR A 139 54.33 -32.92 -32.76
CA THR A 139 55.57 -32.17 -32.96
C THR A 139 56.35 -32.04 -31.64
N LEU A 140 55.67 -31.88 -30.50
CA LEU A 140 56.27 -31.81 -29.18
C LEU A 140 56.97 -33.13 -28.82
N GLU A 141 56.32 -34.27 -29.09
CA GLU A 141 56.93 -35.58 -28.82
C GLU A 141 58.19 -35.79 -29.68
N LEU A 142 58.14 -35.44 -30.96
CA LEU A 142 59.30 -35.46 -31.82
C LEU A 142 60.45 -34.55 -31.34
N ALA A 143 60.14 -33.34 -30.88
CA ALA A 143 61.13 -32.41 -30.32
C ALA A 143 61.78 -32.95 -29.03
N LYS A 144 61.02 -33.66 -28.19
CA LYS A 144 61.52 -34.34 -26.99
C LYS A 144 62.49 -35.48 -27.37
N ASP A 145 62.14 -36.28 -28.39
CA ASP A 145 62.98 -37.36 -28.88
C ASP A 145 64.28 -36.82 -29.45
N GLU A 146 64.26 -35.72 -30.20
CA GLU A 146 65.45 -35.04 -30.72
C GLU A 146 66.37 -34.55 -29.59
N VAL A 147 65.85 -34.01 -28.49
CA VAL A 147 66.66 -33.63 -27.32
C VAL A 147 67.26 -34.86 -26.66
N SER A 148 66.54 -35.99 -26.58
CA SER A 148 67.03 -37.23 -26.05
C SER A 148 68.22 -37.78 -26.89
N ALA A 149 68.02 -37.84 -28.21
CA ALA A 149 69.07 -38.28 -29.15
C ALA A 149 70.33 -37.38 -29.10
N ALA A 150 70.15 -36.06 -28.98
CA ALA A 150 71.27 -35.14 -28.79
C ALA A 150 72.03 -35.34 -27.50
N LYS A 151 71.32 -35.64 -26.39
CA LYS A 151 71.94 -35.98 -25.11
C LYS A 151 72.72 -37.28 -25.18
N GLU A 152 72.18 -38.32 -25.81
CA GLU A 152 72.85 -39.60 -26.00
C GLU A 152 74.13 -39.42 -26.87
N GLN A 153 74.09 -38.68 -27.93
CA GLN A 153 75.22 -38.33 -28.75
C GLN A 153 76.33 -37.60 -27.96
N ALA A 154 75.95 -36.64 -27.13
CA ALA A 154 76.89 -35.93 -26.26
C ALA A 154 77.52 -36.85 -25.21
N ALA A 155 76.76 -37.79 -24.67
CA ALA A 155 77.26 -38.78 -23.73
C ALA A 155 78.31 -39.75 -24.38
N LEU A 156 78.08 -40.14 -25.66
CA LEU A 156 79.06 -40.95 -26.41
C LEU A 156 80.32 -40.13 -26.72
N ARG A 157 80.22 -38.82 -27.07
CA ARG A 157 81.37 -37.94 -27.25
C ARG A 157 82.17 -37.74 -25.95
N LEU A 158 81.52 -37.63 -24.80
CA LEU A 158 82.14 -37.50 -23.53
C LEU A 158 82.92 -38.79 -23.17
N LYS A 159 82.30 -39.98 -23.38
CA LYS A 159 83.05 -41.29 -23.21
C LYS A 159 84.26 -41.39 -24.12
N ALA A 160 84.19 -40.86 -25.39
CA ALA A 160 85.34 -40.82 -26.29
C ALA A 160 86.45 -39.92 -25.74
N LEU A 161 86.12 -38.71 -25.25
CA LEU A 161 87.07 -37.83 -24.59
C LEU A 161 87.76 -38.50 -23.39
N GLN A 162 86.96 -39.13 -22.50
CA GLN A 162 87.52 -39.89 -21.38
C GLN A 162 88.51 -40.99 -21.81
N ARG A 163 88.22 -41.71 -22.90
CA ARG A 163 89.15 -42.68 -23.51
C ARG A 163 90.43 -42.02 -23.98
N GLN A 164 90.41 -40.88 -24.66
CA GLN A 164 91.57 -40.15 -25.13
C GLN A 164 92.45 -39.66 -23.98
N ASN A 165 91.84 -39.09 -22.93
CA ASN A 165 92.53 -38.66 -21.74
C ASN A 165 93.27 -39.83 -21.07
N ASN A 166 92.66 -41.04 -20.97
CA ASN A 166 93.25 -42.22 -20.41
C ASN A 166 94.40 -42.73 -21.27
N LEU A 167 94.37 -42.58 -22.61
CA LEU A 167 95.45 -42.95 -23.49
C LEU A 167 96.64 -42.00 -23.36
N VAL A 168 96.46 -40.73 -23.26
CA VAL A 168 97.51 -39.76 -22.99
C VAL A 168 98.19 -40.01 -21.64
N ALA A 169 97.35 -40.24 -20.61
CA ALA A 169 97.86 -40.57 -19.27
C ALA A 169 98.78 -41.87 -19.23
N ARG A 170 98.57 -42.74 -20.21
CA ARG A 170 99.40 -43.97 -20.39
C ARG A 170 100.56 -43.77 -21.38
N GLY A 171 100.79 -42.60 -21.91
CA GLY A 171 101.84 -42.22 -22.88
C GLY A 171 101.67 -42.71 -24.29
N VAL A 172 100.45 -43.17 -24.69
CA VAL A 172 100.21 -43.73 -26.06
C VAL A 172 99.18 -42.79 -26.86
N GLY A 173 98.77 -41.64 -26.32
CA GLY A 173 97.93 -40.63 -26.95
C GLY A 173 98.68 -39.35 -27.18
N THR A 174 98.05 -38.42 -27.98
CA THR A 174 98.59 -37.08 -28.26
C THR A 174 97.65 -36.05 -27.65
N GLU A 175 98.14 -34.88 -27.19
CA GLU A 175 97.35 -33.74 -26.71
C GLU A 175 96.41 -33.24 -27.78
N ALA A 176 96.81 -33.19 -29.05
CA ALA A 176 95.97 -32.82 -30.20
C ALA A 176 94.73 -33.74 -30.35
N SER A 177 94.84 -35.04 -30.00
CA SER A 177 93.72 -35.96 -30.02
C SER A 177 92.68 -35.68 -28.86
N VAL A 178 93.15 -35.23 -27.73
CA VAL A 178 92.30 -34.76 -26.59
C VAL A 178 91.58 -33.50 -26.93
N GLU A 179 92.31 -32.49 -27.49
CA GLU A 179 91.71 -31.23 -27.88
C GLU A 179 90.63 -31.45 -28.99
N THR A 180 90.89 -32.32 -29.96
CA THR A 180 89.88 -32.69 -30.97
C THR A 180 88.63 -33.33 -30.33
N ALA A 181 88.80 -34.17 -29.35
CA ALA A 181 87.70 -34.81 -28.63
C ALA A 181 86.94 -33.81 -27.70
N GLU A 182 87.65 -32.84 -27.13
CA GLU A 182 87.03 -31.74 -26.34
C GLU A 182 86.17 -30.82 -27.27
N LEU A 183 86.65 -30.44 -28.41
CA LEU A 183 85.86 -29.67 -29.45
C LEU A 183 84.67 -30.50 -29.86
N ALA A 184 84.74 -31.81 -30.02
CA ALA A 184 83.60 -32.66 -30.41
C ALA A 184 82.54 -32.69 -29.28
N VAL A 185 82.98 -32.72 -27.97
CA VAL A 185 82.06 -32.60 -26.83
C VAL A 185 81.42 -31.24 -26.75
N SER A 186 82.17 -30.16 -27.00
CA SER A 186 81.66 -28.81 -27.00
C SER A 186 80.55 -28.65 -28.06
N THR A 187 80.83 -29.12 -29.29
CA THR A 187 79.88 -29.12 -30.41
C THR A 187 78.58 -29.91 -30.06
N ALA A 188 78.74 -31.07 -29.45
CA ALA A 188 77.60 -31.90 -29.02
C ALA A 188 76.75 -31.21 -27.92
N LYS A 189 77.39 -30.50 -26.99
CA LYS A 189 76.69 -29.68 -25.98
C LYS A 189 75.93 -28.51 -26.62
N GLN A 190 76.53 -27.84 -27.62
CA GLN A 190 75.83 -26.81 -28.37
C GLN A 190 74.60 -27.35 -29.08
N ALA A 191 74.69 -28.54 -29.70
CA ALA A 191 73.55 -29.22 -30.31
C ALA A 191 72.41 -29.49 -29.32
N ILE A 192 72.71 -29.89 -28.07
CA ILE A 192 71.69 -30.05 -27.03
C ILE A 192 70.98 -28.71 -26.75
N LEU A 193 71.71 -27.61 -26.64
CA LEU A 193 71.14 -26.29 -26.40
C LEU A 193 70.20 -25.87 -27.53
N ALA A 194 70.61 -26.08 -28.78
CA ALA A 194 69.79 -25.80 -29.97
C ALA A 194 68.48 -26.62 -29.97
N ARG A 195 68.55 -27.93 -29.68
CA ARG A 195 67.36 -28.80 -29.59
C ARG A 195 66.41 -28.41 -28.41
N ARG A 196 66.99 -28.02 -27.25
CA ARG A 196 66.20 -27.50 -26.13
C ARG A 196 65.48 -26.20 -26.49
N GLN A 197 66.15 -25.29 -27.23
CA GLN A 197 65.51 -24.06 -27.70
C GLN A 197 64.36 -24.37 -28.66
N SER A 198 64.54 -25.34 -29.57
CA SER A 198 63.45 -25.81 -30.44
C SER A 198 62.31 -26.40 -29.63
N LEU A 199 62.57 -27.23 -28.64
CA LEU A 199 61.58 -27.82 -27.75
C LEU A 199 60.75 -26.71 -27.04
N GLN A 200 61.41 -25.69 -26.45
CA GLN A 200 60.71 -24.58 -25.82
C GLN A 200 59.79 -23.81 -26.78
N SER A 201 60.24 -23.65 -28.03
CA SER A 201 59.40 -23.04 -29.06
C SER A 201 58.17 -23.85 -29.39
N VAL A 202 58.27 -25.17 -29.43
CA VAL A 202 57.12 -26.07 -29.64
C VAL A 202 56.18 -26.12 -28.41
N GLU A 203 56.74 -26.09 -27.21
CA GLU A 203 55.96 -25.98 -25.96
C GLU A 203 55.12 -24.72 -25.97
N ALA A 204 55.70 -23.56 -26.30
CA ALA A 204 54.98 -22.30 -26.42
C ALA A 204 53.87 -22.36 -27.46
N ARG A 205 54.11 -23.02 -28.64
CA ARG A 205 53.07 -23.24 -29.65
C ARG A 205 51.93 -24.12 -29.14
N LEU A 206 52.25 -25.18 -28.33
CA LEU A 206 51.22 -26.01 -27.77
C LEU A 206 50.31 -25.21 -26.80
N ASP A 207 50.90 -24.37 -25.97
CA ASP A 207 50.13 -23.53 -25.07
C ASP A 207 49.24 -22.51 -25.83
N GLN A 208 49.73 -21.96 -26.96
CA GLN A 208 48.89 -21.13 -27.84
C GLN A 208 47.76 -21.96 -28.47
N ALA A 209 48.02 -23.19 -28.96
CA ALA A 209 46.96 -24.04 -29.51
C ALA A 209 45.92 -24.42 -28.49
N LYS A 210 46.34 -24.75 -27.24
CA LYS A 210 45.42 -25.01 -26.11
C LYS A 210 44.54 -23.79 -25.83
N ALA A 211 45.12 -22.60 -25.73
CA ALA A 211 44.36 -21.35 -25.52
C ALA A 211 43.41 -21.08 -26.67
N ARG A 212 43.72 -21.42 -27.90
CA ARG A 212 42.80 -21.31 -29.04
C ARG A 212 41.60 -22.24 -28.89
N VAL A 213 41.81 -23.51 -28.51
CA VAL A 213 40.74 -24.49 -28.26
C VAL A 213 39.75 -23.92 -27.21
N VAL A 214 40.27 -23.41 -26.08
CA VAL A 214 39.46 -22.83 -25.03
C VAL A 214 38.60 -21.66 -25.55
N ARG A 215 39.18 -20.76 -26.37
CA ARG A 215 38.41 -19.63 -26.94
C ARG A 215 37.28 -20.08 -27.84
N VAL A 216 37.52 -21.03 -28.75
CA VAL A 216 36.45 -21.49 -29.64
C VAL A 216 35.40 -22.35 -28.94
N GLU A 217 35.77 -23.06 -27.87
CA GLU A 217 34.80 -23.76 -26.98
C GLU A 217 33.88 -22.77 -26.26
N ILE A 218 34.39 -21.61 -25.82
CA ILE A 218 33.57 -20.53 -25.29
C ILE A 218 32.58 -20.02 -26.35
N SER A 219 33.06 -19.77 -27.57
CA SER A 219 32.20 -19.34 -28.69
C SER A 219 31.13 -20.41 -29.01
N ARG A 220 31.47 -21.69 -28.95
CA ARG A 220 30.49 -22.79 -29.12
C ARG A 220 29.41 -22.74 -28.07
N ALA A 221 29.79 -22.60 -26.78
CA ALA A 221 28.83 -22.49 -25.70
C ALA A 221 27.91 -21.28 -25.82
N GLU A 222 28.39 -20.17 -26.40
CA GLU A 222 27.57 -19.00 -26.76
C GLU A 222 26.60 -19.29 -27.91
N ALA A 223 27.04 -19.90 -28.97
CA ALA A 223 26.19 -20.30 -30.10
C ALA A 223 25.12 -21.31 -29.67
N GLU A 224 25.46 -22.28 -28.81
CA GLU A 224 24.50 -23.21 -28.21
C GLU A 224 23.45 -22.50 -27.36
N ARG A 225 23.81 -21.46 -26.57
CA ARG A 225 22.83 -20.63 -25.86
C ARG A 225 21.90 -19.93 -26.83
N ASN A 226 22.42 -19.33 -27.88
CA ASN A 226 21.60 -18.64 -28.90
C ASN A 226 20.59 -19.58 -29.57
N VAL A 227 20.95 -20.84 -29.82
CA VAL A 227 20.01 -21.86 -30.28
C VAL A 227 18.96 -22.18 -29.23
N ARG A 228 19.35 -22.36 -27.95
CA ARG A 228 18.33 -22.56 -26.89
C ARG A 228 17.41 -21.38 -26.71
N ASP A 229 17.92 -20.17 -26.85
CA ASP A 229 17.19 -18.91 -26.67
C ASP A 229 16.19 -18.62 -27.81
N THR A 230 16.20 -19.42 -28.89
CA THR A 230 15.13 -19.40 -29.91
C THR A 230 13.80 -19.98 -29.38
N VAL A 231 13.83 -20.73 -28.26
CA VAL A 231 12.65 -21.27 -27.57
C VAL A 231 12.43 -20.50 -26.29
N LEU A 232 11.37 -19.70 -26.23
CA LEU A 232 11.02 -18.92 -25.09
C LEU A 232 9.98 -19.64 -24.23
N SER A 233 10.25 -19.82 -22.95
CA SER A 233 9.35 -20.50 -22.01
C SER A 233 8.94 -19.63 -20.84
N ALA A 234 7.78 -19.94 -20.25
CA ALA A 234 7.24 -19.25 -19.08
C ALA A 234 8.09 -19.52 -17.84
N SER A 235 8.59 -18.44 -17.22
CA SER A 235 9.42 -18.53 -16.00
C SER A 235 8.62 -18.92 -14.76
N PHE A 236 7.31 -18.68 -14.76
CA PHE A 236 6.36 -19.05 -13.71
C PHE A 236 4.95 -19.18 -14.29
N SER A 237 4.04 -19.81 -13.55
CA SER A 237 2.65 -19.94 -13.95
C SER A 237 1.92 -18.62 -13.75
N GLY A 238 1.18 -18.16 -14.76
CA GLY A 238 0.50 -16.87 -14.70
C GLY A 238 -0.38 -16.60 -15.91
N ALA A 239 -0.90 -15.39 -15.99
CA ALA A 239 -1.68 -14.88 -17.09
C ALA A 239 -0.84 -13.99 -18.01
N LEU A 240 -1.07 -14.06 -19.29
CA LEU A 240 -0.42 -13.22 -20.31
C LEU A 240 -1.17 -11.89 -20.46
N ALA A 241 -0.42 -10.80 -20.53
CA ALA A 241 -0.94 -9.47 -20.74
C ALA A 241 -0.08 -8.73 -21.79
N ASN A 242 -0.64 -7.71 -22.42
CA ASN A 242 0.06 -6.85 -23.39
C ASN A 242 0.77 -7.64 -24.52
N VAL A 243 0.15 -8.74 -24.95
CA VAL A 243 0.67 -9.56 -26.04
C VAL A 243 0.58 -8.79 -27.35
N ALA A 244 1.72 -8.66 -28.04
CA ALA A 244 1.86 -7.84 -29.26
C ALA A 244 2.37 -8.63 -30.48
N VAL A 245 2.53 -9.97 -30.37
CA VAL A 245 3.17 -10.80 -31.40
C VAL A 245 2.18 -11.83 -31.95
N VAL A 246 2.26 -12.10 -33.25
CA VAL A 246 1.52 -13.15 -33.96
C VAL A 246 2.49 -14.07 -34.70
N GLN A 247 2.05 -15.28 -35.01
CA GLN A 247 2.84 -16.22 -35.80
C GLN A 247 3.20 -15.65 -37.19
N GLY A 248 4.41 -15.85 -37.64
CA GLY A 248 4.92 -15.35 -38.90
C GLY A 248 5.54 -13.96 -38.89
N VAL A 249 5.44 -13.23 -37.77
CA VAL A 249 6.10 -11.92 -37.63
C VAL A 249 7.58 -12.09 -37.32
N THR A 250 8.40 -11.14 -37.76
CA THR A 250 9.81 -11.08 -37.41
C THR A 250 9.99 -10.16 -36.19
N VAL A 251 10.63 -10.68 -35.16
CA VAL A 251 10.93 -9.96 -33.92
C VAL A 251 12.41 -9.61 -33.85
N ALA A 252 12.72 -8.47 -33.23
CA ALA A 252 14.09 -8.04 -32.99
C ALA A 252 14.64 -8.64 -31.69
N ASN A 253 15.95 -8.56 -31.50
CA ASN A 253 16.60 -8.90 -30.23
C ASN A 253 16.12 -7.92 -29.12
N ASN A 254 15.83 -8.41 -27.92
CA ASN A 254 15.35 -7.67 -26.78
C ASN A 254 13.98 -6.96 -26.99
N GLU A 255 13.20 -7.39 -27.97
CA GLU A 255 11.85 -6.88 -28.20
C GLU A 255 10.89 -7.38 -27.13
N ARG A 256 10.05 -6.47 -26.60
CA ARG A 256 8.99 -6.84 -25.66
C ARG A 256 7.80 -7.40 -26.43
N ILE A 257 7.47 -8.65 -26.17
CA ILE A 257 6.42 -9.39 -26.88
C ILE A 257 5.16 -9.60 -26.02
N GLY A 258 5.26 -9.36 -24.73
CA GLY A 258 4.15 -9.53 -23.79
C GLY A 258 4.59 -9.29 -22.36
N GLN A 259 3.71 -9.58 -21.43
CA GLN A 259 3.96 -9.55 -19.99
C GLN A 259 3.34 -10.78 -19.34
N LEU A 260 4.07 -11.45 -18.47
CA LEU A 260 3.57 -12.52 -17.63
C LEU A 260 3.25 -11.98 -16.24
N VAL A 261 2.03 -12.15 -15.78
CA VAL A 261 1.52 -11.61 -14.53
C VAL A 261 0.99 -12.75 -13.66
N ASP A 262 1.37 -12.78 -12.40
CA ASP A 262 0.83 -13.75 -11.45
C ASP A 262 -0.50 -13.21 -10.88
N PRO A 263 -1.65 -13.82 -11.23
CA PRO A 263 -2.96 -13.33 -10.79
C PRO A 263 -3.29 -13.68 -9.34
N LEU A 264 -2.50 -14.55 -8.68
CA LEU A 264 -2.73 -14.98 -7.30
C LEU A 264 -1.89 -14.17 -6.29
N ALA A 265 -0.76 -13.64 -6.73
CA ALA A 265 0.13 -12.86 -5.89
C ALA A 265 -0.21 -11.37 -5.95
N LEU A 266 -1.41 -10.98 -5.52
CA LEU A 266 -1.86 -9.60 -5.55
C LEU A 266 -1.43 -8.83 -4.30
N GLU A 267 -1.23 -7.54 -4.48
CA GLU A 267 -1.05 -6.56 -3.43
C GLU A 267 -1.76 -5.26 -3.82
N VAL A 268 -2.06 -4.43 -2.86
CA VAL A 268 -2.57 -3.09 -3.11
C VAL A 268 -1.49 -2.06 -2.81
N ALA A 269 -1.29 -1.14 -3.74
CA ALA A 269 -0.41 0.01 -3.60
C ALA A 269 -1.25 1.27 -3.36
N PHE A 270 -0.98 2.01 -2.31
CA PHE A 270 -1.72 3.21 -1.95
C PHE A 270 -0.83 4.27 -1.32
N ARG A 271 -1.26 5.52 -1.40
CA ARG A 271 -0.52 6.65 -0.85
C ARG A 271 -1.20 7.22 0.37
N VAL A 272 -0.38 7.51 1.38
CA VAL A 272 -0.81 8.19 2.60
C VAL A 272 -0.03 9.48 2.79
N SER A 273 -0.65 10.49 3.40
CA SER A 273 0.06 11.71 3.77
C SER A 273 1.12 11.43 4.84
N THR A 274 2.11 12.30 4.97
CA THR A 274 3.15 12.16 6.01
C THR A 274 2.57 12.11 7.43
N SER A 275 1.47 12.82 7.68
CA SER A 275 0.77 12.79 8.97
C SER A 275 0.04 11.48 9.21
N GLN A 276 -0.56 10.89 8.18
CA GLN A 276 -1.19 9.57 8.24
C GLN A 276 -0.15 8.46 8.41
N HIS A 277 0.95 8.52 7.66
CA HIS A 277 2.06 7.56 7.76
C HIS A 277 2.60 7.46 9.19
N ARG A 278 2.83 8.62 9.85
CA ARG A 278 3.35 8.65 11.23
C ARG A 278 2.49 7.89 12.24
N ARG A 279 1.19 7.74 11.98
CA ARG A 279 0.25 6.99 12.83
C ARG A 279 0.36 5.47 12.64
N LEU A 280 0.90 5.04 11.50
CA LEU A 280 1.07 3.63 11.15
C LEU A 280 2.46 3.10 11.60
N LEU A 281 3.32 3.96 12.17
CA LEU A 281 4.60 3.55 12.72
C LEU A 281 4.45 3.05 14.16
N ASP A 282 5.35 2.17 14.55
CA ASP A 282 5.55 1.78 15.95
C ASP A 282 6.45 2.80 16.70
N GLU A 283 6.71 2.54 17.97
CA GLU A 283 7.59 3.39 18.79
C GLU A 283 9.04 3.43 18.29
N GLY A 284 9.47 2.41 17.56
CA GLY A 284 10.79 2.32 16.92
C GLY A 284 10.85 2.97 15.53
N GLY A 285 9.77 3.61 15.06
CA GLY A 285 9.70 4.24 13.75
C GLY A 285 9.55 3.27 12.58
N LYS A 286 9.22 2.00 12.83
CA LYS A 286 8.98 0.99 11.79
C LYS A 286 7.50 0.89 11.47
N LEU A 287 7.21 0.56 10.22
CA LEU A 287 5.85 0.34 9.76
C LEU A 287 5.22 -0.86 10.49
N ARG A 288 4.05 -0.64 11.11
CA ARG A 288 3.28 -1.71 11.78
C ARG A 288 2.64 -2.61 10.73
N ARG A 289 2.54 -3.90 11.03
CA ARG A 289 1.69 -4.84 10.29
C ARG A 289 0.23 -4.62 10.67
N ALA A 290 -0.35 -3.53 10.19
CA ALA A 290 -1.76 -3.24 10.40
C ALA A 290 -2.63 -4.13 9.52
N LYS A 291 -3.77 -4.58 10.05
CA LYS A 291 -4.80 -5.24 9.25
C LYS A 291 -5.42 -4.21 8.32
N ILE A 292 -5.68 -4.63 7.09
CA ILE A 292 -6.40 -3.84 6.11
C ILE A 292 -7.62 -4.59 5.61
N SER A 293 -8.62 -3.85 5.20
CA SER A 293 -9.75 -4.34 4.43
C SER A 293 -9.79 -3.59 3.10
N VAL A 294 -9.83 -4.31 2.02
CA VAL A 294 -9.86 -3.75 0.67
C VAL A 294 -11.23 -4.01 0.08
N THR A 295 -11.86 -2.96 -0.42
CA THR A 295 -13.20 -3.02 -1.01
C THR A 295 -13.15 -2.49 -2.43
N LEU A 296 -13.58 -3.31 -3.38
CA LEU A 296 -13.90 -2.89 -4.74
C LEU A 296 -15.42 -2.72 -4.82
N ASP A 297 -15.84 -1.48 -4.99
CA ASP A 297 -17.26 -1.14 -5.15
C ASP A 297 -17.64 -1.28 -6.63
N VAL A 298 -18.38 -2.32 -6.94
CA VAL A 298 -18.99 -2.54 -8.25
C VAL A 298 -20.50 -2.45 -8.06
N LEU A 299 -21.17 -1.58 -8.78
CA LEU A 299 -22.61 -1.31 -8.72
C LEU A 299 -23.45 -2.53 -8.30
N GLY A 300 -23.83 -2.58 -7.01
CA GLY A 300 -24.68 -3.60 -6.41
C GLY A 300 -23.96 -4.78 -5.74
N ALA A 301 -22.63 -4.91 -5.82
CA ALA A 301 -21.86 -5.92 -5.09
C ALA A 301 -20.50 -5.34 -4.67
N ALA A 302 -20.25 -5.26 -3.38
CA ALA A 302 -18.93 -4.89 -2.86
C ALA A 302 -18.07 -6.16 -2.71
N LEU A 303 -17.03 -6.27 -3.52
CA LEU A 303 -16.00 -7.30 -3.35
C LEU A 303 -15.08 -6.84 -2.21
N LYS A 304 -15.09 -7.58 -1.11
CA LYS A 304 -14.29 -7.28 0.07
C LYS A 304 -13.25 -8.38 0.30
N THR A 305 -12.00 -7.98 0.48
CA THR A 305 -10.92 -8.88 0.87
C THR A 305 -10.10 -8.28 2.02
N GLU A 306 -9.49 -9.15 2.79
CA GLU A 306 -8.63 -8.76 3.88
C GLU A 306 -7.16 -8.86 3.48
N GLY A 307 -6.31 -8.18 4.22
CA GLY A 307 -4.89 -8.19 4.00
C GLY A 307 -4.12 -7.57 5.15
N ALA A 308 -2.81 -7.43 4.93
CA ALA A 308 -1.93 -6.85 5.91
C ALA A 308 -0.94 -5.87 5.27
N LEU A 309 -0.70 -4.77 5.94
CA LEU A 309 0.33 -3.80 5.56
C LEU A 309 1.70 -4.47 5.67
N THR A 310 2.48 -4.42 4.59
CA THR A 310 3.74 -5.18 4.48
C THR A 310 4.97 -4.30 4.43
N ARG A 311 4.97 -3.27 3.61
CA ARG A 311 6.15 -2.43 3.36
C ARG A 311 5.79 -1.04 2.89
N GLU A 312 6.76 -0.15 2.96
CA GLU A 312 6.74 1.18 2.34
C GLU A 312 7.76 1.25 1.21
N ALA A 313 7.53 2.15 0.26
CA ALA A 313 8.50 2.42 -0.80
C ALA A 313 9.72 3.13 -0.21
N ALA A 314 10.91 2.71 -0.64
CA ALA A 314 12.17 3.30 -0.18
C ALA A 314 12.37 4.75 -0.65
N VAL A 315 11.68 5.14 -1.73
CA VAL A 315 11.81 6.47 -2.37
C VAL A 315 10.43 7.07 -2.58
N VAL A 316 10.31 8.36 -2.34
CA VAL A 316 9.14 9.15 -2.75
C VAL A 316 9.33 9.51 -4.21
N GLY A 317 8.38 9.13 -5.08
CA GLY A 317 8.46 9.43 -6.52
C GLY A 317 8.54 10.93 -6.79
N GLU A 318 9.24 11.31 -7.85
CA GLU A 318 9.43 12.69 -8.28
C GLU A 318 8.08 13.38 -8.55
N GLY A 319 7.88 14.59 -8.01
CA GLY A 319 6.60 15.33 -8.14
C GLY A 319 5.43 14.78 -7.35
N LEU A 320 5.61 13.72 -6.53
CA LEU A 320 4.57 13.08 -5.77
C LEU A 320 4.70 13.41 -4.28
N THR A 321 3.58 13.72 -3.62
CA THR A 321 3.52 13.95 -2.18
C THR A 321 3.05 12.70 -1.44
N GLY A 322 3.48 12.55 -0.17
CA GLY A 322 3.09 11.43 0.68
C GLY A 322 4.00 10.20 0.54
N ARG A 323 3.66 9.14 1.27
CA ARG A 323 4.38 7.86 1.30
C ARG A 323 3.58 6.80 0.57
N LEU A 324 4.24 6.04 -0.30
CA LEU A 324 3.65 4.89 -0.98
C LEU A 324 3.81 3.67 -0.09
N LEU A 325 2.70 3.03 0.22
CA LEU A 325 2.63 1.82 1.04
C LEU A 325 2.08 0.66 0.21
N PHE A 326 2.44 -0.54 0.61
CA PHE A 326 2.00 -1.77 -0.01
C PHE A 326 1.42 -2.71 1.06
N ALA A 327 0.32 -3.34 0.72
CA ALA A 327 -0.27 -4.36 1.56
C ALA A 327 -0.57 -5.62 0.75
N SER A 328 -0.24 -6.79 1.32
CA SER A 328 -0.58 -8.07 0.72
C SER A 328 -2.06 -8.35 0.90
N LEU A 329 -2.67 -8.94 -0.12
CA LEU A 329 -4.06 -9.36 -0.09
C LEU A 329 -4.15 -10.87 0.16
N GLU A 330 -5.14 -11.27 0.95
CA GLU A 330 -5.48 -12.67 1.20
C GLU A 330 -6.76 -13.00 0.43
N ASN A 331 -6.76 -14.13 -0.31
CA ASN A 331 -7.93 -14.58 -1.08
C ASN A 331 -8.54 -13.48 -1.98
N ALA A 332 -7.72 -12.81 -2.76
CA ALA A 332 -8.13 -11.69 -3.62
C ALA A 332 -8.93 -12.15 -4.87
N MET A 333 -9.83 -13.13 -4.71
CA MET A 333 -10.66 -13.62 -5.81
C MET A 333 -11.55 -12.51 -6.36
N GLY A 334 -11.54 -12.35 -7.68
CA GLY A 334 -12.33 -11.33 -8.38
C GLY A 334 -11.62 -9.99 -8.56
N LEU A 335 -10.51 -9.74 -7.87
CA LEU A 335 -9.66 -8.57 -8.09
C LEU A 335 -8.65 -8.84 -9.22
N ARG A 336 -8.32 -7.79 -9.97
CA ARG A 336 -7.33 -7.84 -11.04
C ARG A 336 -6.32 -6.71 -10.90
N PRO A 337 -5.08 -6.90 -11.35
CA PRO A 337 -4.13 -5.79 -11.45
C PRO A 337 -4.71 -4.65 -12.30
N GLY A 338 -4.63 -3.42 -11.77
CA GLY A 338 -5.24 -2.23 -12.36
C GLY A 338 -6.57 -1.81 -11.73
N ASP A 339 -7.17 -2.63 -10.84
CA ASP A 339 -8.40 -2.24 -10.15
C ASP A 339 -8.12 -1.14 -9.12
N PHE A 340 -8.96 -0.10 -9.12
CA PHE A 340 -8.94 0.93 -8.09
C PHE A 340 -9.87 0.53 -6.95
N VAL A 341 -9.33 0.55 -5.76
CA VAL A 341 -10.00 0.02 -4.56
C VAL A 341 -9.93 1.00 -3.40
N THR A 342 -10.90 0.90 -2.50
CA THR A 342 -10.86 1.55 -1.20
C THR A 342 -10.13 0.65 -0.21
N VAL A 343 -9.19 1.23 0.52
CA VAL A 343 -8.36 0.53 1.52
C VAL A 343 -8.64 1.13 2.89
N ASP A 344 -9.21 0.34 3.77
CA ASP A 344 -9.48 0.67 5.16
C ASP A 344 -8.38 0.07 6.04
N ILE A 345 -7.57 0.92 6.64
CA ILE A 345 -6.43 0.53 7.47
C ILE A 345 -6.81 0.69 8.94
N THR A 346 -6.68 -0.36 9.71
CA THR A 346 -6.92 -0.32 11.15
C THR A 346 -5.76 0.39 11.86
N GLU A 347 -6.04 1.59 12.43
CA GLU A 347 -5.06 2.33 13.24
C GLU A 347 -4.98 1.72 14.66
N PRO A 348 -3.93 2.05 15.43
CA PRO A 348 -3.86 1.67 16.84
C PRO A 348 -5.04 2.23 17.65
N ALA A 349 -5.51 1.46 18.62
CA ALA A 349 -6.59 1.88 19.49
C ALA A 349 -6.25 3.18 20.22
N LEU A 350 -7.20 4.09 20.24
CA LEU A 350 -7.14 5.35 21.00
C LEU A 350 -7.96 5.21 22.27
N ASN A 351 -7.37 5.53 23.40
CA ASN A 351 -8.05 5.51 24.70
C ASN A 351 -8.60 6.90 25.04
N TRP A 352 -9.70 6.92 25.77
CA TRP A 352 -10.35 8.15 26.24
C TRP A 352 -10.76 9.10 25.13
N VAL A 353 -11.40 8.58 24.10
CA VAL A 353 -11.98 9.35 23.00
C VAL A 353 -13.46 9.04 22.89
N ALA A 354 -14.27 10.06 22.60
CA ALA A 354 -15.67 9.92 22.29
C ALA A 354 -15.88 10.07 20.78
N ARG A 355 -16.84 9.33 20.24
CA ARG A 355 -17.27 9.41 18.85
C ARG A 355 -18.47 10.35 18.76
N LEU A 356 -18.37 11.40 18.00
CA LEU A 356 -19.43 12.38 17.79
C LEU A 356 -19.65 12.60 16.29
N PRO A 357 -20.87 12.96 15.86
CA PRO A 357 -21.10 13.43 14.50
C PRO A 357 -20.23 14.68 14.20
N ALA A 358 -19.70 14.78 13.00
CA ALA A 358 -18.89 15.94 12.61
C ALA A 358 -19.67 17.26 12.71
N THR A 359 -20.99 17.21 12.54
CA THR A 359 -21.93 18.33 12.70
C THR A 359 -22.03 18.87 14.13
N ALA A 360 -21.65 18.07 15.14
CA ALA A 360 -21.64 18.48 16.53
C ALA A 360 -20.45 19.38 16.90
N VAL A 361 -19.36 19.34 16.12
CA VAL A 361 -18.11 20.02 16.41
C VAL A 361 -17.95 21.24 15.51
N SER A 362 -17.69 22.41 16.09
CA SER A 362 -17.42 23.62 15.32
C SER A 362 -16.03 23.62 14.69
N GLY A 363 -15.80 24.51 13.72
CA GLY A 363 -14.47 24.74 13.12
C GLY A 363 -13.39 25.11 14.14
N ASN A 364 -13.77 25.67 15.30
CA ASN A 364 -12.87 26.03 16.40
C ASN A 364 -12.72 24.94 17.44
N ASN A 365 -13.11 23.67 17.12
CA ASN A 365 -13.06 22.52 18.03
C ASN A 365 -13.90 22.72 19.31
N ARG A 366 -15.09 23.32 19.21
CA ARG A 366 -16.03 23.47 20.30
C ARG A 366 -17.30 22.68 20.06
N VAL A 367 -17.89 22.20 21.12
CA VAL A 367 -19.19 21.51 21.15
C VAL A 367 -20.19 22.26 22.01
N LEU A 368 -21.48 22.10 21.74
CA LEU A 368 -22.55 22.61 22.59
C LEU A 368 -23.03 21.50 23.53
N VAL A 369 -22.92 21.74 24.81
CA VAL A 369 -23.29 20.82 25.88
C VAL A 369 -24.62 21.29 26.49
N VAL A 370 -25.54 20.38 26.73
CA VAL A 370 -26.75 20.67 27.47
C VAL A 370 -26.41 20.66 28.98
N GLY A 371 -26.42 21.84 29.56
CA GLY A 371 -26.16 22.03 31.00
C GLY A 371 -27.42 22.02 31.84
N ASP A 372 -27.31 22.58 33.07
CA ASP A 372 -28.41 22.73 34.01
C ASP A 372 -29.52 23.61 33.45
N GLU A 373 -30.76 23.35 33.78
CA GLU A 373 -31.97 24.04 33.30
C GLU A 373 -32.17 23.96 31.76
N ASP A 374 -31.61 22.94 31.10
CA ASP A 374 -31.65 22.77 29.64
C ASP A 374 -31.04 23.94 28.84
N ARG A 375 -30.03 24.62 29.40
CA ARG A 375 -29.28 25.67 28.71
C ARG A 375 -28.01 25.17 28.08
N LEU A 376 -27.74 25.66 26.89
CA LEU A 376 -26.51 25.30 26.15
C LEU A 376 -25.29 26.01 26.75
N ARG A 377 -24.20 25.29 26.88
CA ARG A 377 -22.87 25.75 27.24
C ARG A 377 -21.87 25.35 26.16
N GLU A 378 -20.97 26.23 25.77
CA GLU A 378 -19.83 25.86 24.92
C GLU A 378 -18.75 25.17 25.73
N ALA A 379 -18.17 24.11 25.17
CA ALA A 379 -17.05 23.42 25.75
C ALA A 379 -15.99 23.09 24.67
N ASP A 380 -14.73 23.19 25.07
CA ASP A 380 -13.61 22.90 24.16
C ASP A 380 -13.36 21.37 24.10
N VAL A 381 -13.10 20.88 22.90
CA VAL A 381 -12.73 19.49 22.67
C VAL A 381 -11.46 19.43 21.80
N THR A 382 -10.65 18.41 22.00
CA THR A 382 -9.49 18.15 21.14
C THR A 382 -9.89 17.16 20.05
N LEU A 383 -9.91 17.61 18.80
CA LEU A 383 -10.13 16.74 17.64
C LEU A 383 -8.93 15.81 17.45
N VAL A 384 -9.15 14.50 17.59
CA VAL A 384 -8.10 13.47 17.46
C VAL A 384 -8.10 12.84 16.06
N ARG A 385 -9.30 12.50 15.54
CA ARG A 385 -9.47 11.87 14.20
C ARG A 385 -10.78 12.30 13.55
N ARG A 386 -10.79 12.22 12.23
CA ARG A 386 -12.02 12.27 11.42
C ARG A 386 -12.26 10.91 10.80
N GLN A 387 -13.51 10.42 10.84
CA GLN A 387 -13.92 9.13 10.30
C GLN A 387 -15.25 9.27 9.54
N GLY A 388 -15.16 9.58 8.25
CA GLY A 388 -16.36 9.86 7.45
C GLY A 388 -17.15 11.03 8.06
N ASP A 389 -18.42 10.77 8.41
CA ASP A 389 -19.34 11.73 9.00
C ASP A 389 -19.15 11.90 10.52
N ASP A 390 -18.26 11.12 11.13
CA ASP A 390 -17.96 11.19 12.54
C ASP A 390 -16.58 11.77 12.83
N VAL A 391 -16.42 12.24 14.05
CA VAL A 391 -15.13 12.70 14.59
C VAL A 391 -14.86 12.04 15.93
N LEU A 392 -13.60 11.67 16.15
CA LEU A 392 -13.12 11.23 17.46
C LEU A 392 -12.53 12.42 18.18
N VAL A 393 -13.11 12.75 19.33
CA VAL A 393 -12.70 13.90 20.13
C VAL A 393 -12.32 13.46 21.54
N ARG A 394 -11.50 14.26 22.19
CA ARG A 394 -11.09 14.08 23.58
C ARG A 394 -11.44 15.32 24.40
N SER A 395 -12.04 15.11 25.53
CA SER A 395 -12.23 16.13 26.57
C SER A 395 -12.12 15.48 27.94
N ARG A 396 -11.63 16.22 28.94
CA ARG A 396 -11.55 15.75 30.33
C ARG A 396 -12.78 16.13 31.12
N ASP A 397 -13.47 17.19 30.68
CA ASP A 397 -14.53 17.85 31.46
C ASP A 397 -15.94 17.46 31.02
N LEU A 398 -16.07 16.56 30.01
CA LEU A 398 -17.36 16.24 29.40
C LEU A 398 -17.81 14.79 29.66
N ARG A 399 -17.45 14.21 30.82
CA ARG A 399 -17.92 12.85 31.14
C ARG A 399 -19.43 12.83 31.23
N ASP A 400 -20.06 11.91 30.52
CA ASP A 400 -21.53 11.67 30.53
C ASP A 400 -22.38 12.89 30.16
N ALA A 401 -21.74 13.92 29.56
CA ALA A 401 -22.42 15.12 29.10
C ALA A 401 -23.23 14.84 27.84
N ARG A 402 -24.38 15.50 27.69
CA ARG A 402 -25.19 15.44 26.46
C ARG A 402 -24.74 16.52 25.52
N ILE A 403 -24.26 16.13 24.33
CA ILE A 403 -23.74 17.00 23.29
C ILE A 403 -24.82 17.18 22.22
N VAL A 404 -25.03 18.40 21.74
CA VAL A 404 -25.92 18.68 20.59
C VAL A 404 -25.34 18.03 19.34
N ALA A 405 -26.08 17.12 18.72
CA ALA A 405 -25.64 16.34 17.54
C ALA A 405 -25.43 17.19 16.30
N GLU A 406 -26.20 18.26 16.15
CA GLU A 406 -26.13 19.16 14.99
C GLU A 406 -26.15 20.61 15.44
N ARG A 407 -25.08 21.35 15.13
CA ARG A 407 -25.00 22.77 15.41
C ARG A 407 -25.74 23.56 14.33
N SER A 408 -26.54 24.51 14.77
CA SER A 408 -27.16 25.51 13.93
C SER A 408 -26.66 26.91 14.32
N PRO A 409 -26.54 27.85 13.39
CA PRO A 409 -26.21 29.25 13.70
C PRO A 409 -27.13 29.91 14.72
N LEU A 410 -28.30 29.34 14.94
CA LEU A 410 -29.29 29.82 15.92
C LEU A 410 -29.02 29.29 17.34
N LEU A 411 -28.11 28.31 17.49
CA LEU A 411 -27.77 27.71 18.77
C LEU A 411 -26.46 28.29 19.29
N GLY A 412 -26.50 28.87 20.46
CA GLY A 412 -25.33 29.46 21.13
C GLY A 412 -25.40 29.29 22.62
N GLU A 413 -24.38 29.76 23.31
CA GLU A 413 -24.28 29.70 24.77
C GLU A 413 -25.48 30.42 25.44
N GLY A 414 -26.03 29.81 26.46
CA GLY A 414 -27.15 30.35 27.26
C GLY A 414 -28.53 30.09 26.67
N ILE A 415 -28.66 29.61 25.44
CA ILE A 415 -29.95 29.34 24.79
C ILE A 415 -30.60 28.13 25.44
N LYS A 416 -31.90 28.27 25.78
CA LYS A 416 -32.71 27.17 26.34
C LYS A 416 -33.15 26.21 25.24
N VAL A 417 -32.91 24.92 25.45
CA VAL A 417 -33.24 23.87 24.46
C VAL A 417 -34.18 22.84 25.09
N ARG A 418 -34.85 22.10 24.21
CA ARG A 418 -35.57 20.89 24.58
C ARG A 418 -34.87 19.72 23.90
N VAL A 419 -34.35 18.82 24.72
CA VAL A 419 -33.71 17.61 24.18
C VAL A 419 -34.77 16.72 23.56
N MET A 420 -34.60 16.39 22.29
CA MET A 420 -35.33 15.33 21.62
C MET A 420 -34.46 14.09 21.65
N LEU A 421 -35.02 12.97 22.06
CA LEU A 421 -34.38 11.67 21.93
C LEU A 421 -34.26 11.38 20.41
N ALA A 422 -33.08 11.03 19.93
CA ALA A 422 -32.89 10.61 18.55
C ALA A 422 -33.88 9.48 18.23
N GLU A 423 -34.53 9.55 17.07
CA GLU A 423 -35.31 8.43 16.51
C GLU A 423 -34.38 7.20 16.45
N GLY A 424 -34.60 6.21 17.33
CA GLY A 424 -33.80 5.00 17.44
C GLY A 424 -33.21 4.72 18.82
N ALA A 425 -33.30 5.64 19.80
CA ALA A 425 -33.14 5.24 21.18
C ALA A 425 -34.42 4.51 21.59
N GLU A 426 -34.32 3.22 21.94
CA GLU A 426 -35.41 2.47 22.55
C GLU A 426 -36.01 3.34 23.65
N GLU A 427 -37.31 3.73 23.50
CA GLU A 427 -38.09 4.21 24.63
C GLU A 427 -37.85 3.23 25.78
N PRO A 428 -37.57 3.73 26.99
CA PRO A 428 -37.48 2.82 28.14
C PRO A 428 -38.74 1.97 28.08
N ALA A 429 -38.55 0.68 27.95
CA ALA A 429 -39.62 -0.30 27.74
C ALA A 429 -40.78 0.06 28.66
N ALA A 430 -41.96 0.31 28.10
CA ALA A 430 -43.14 0.64 28.86
C ALA A 430 -43.22 -0.40 29.98
N PRO A 431 -43.45 0.00 31.26
CA PRO A 431 -43.41 -0.91 32.38
C PRO A 431 -44.29 -2.11 32.05
N ALA A 432 -43.69 -3.31 32.11
CA ALA A 432 -44.40 -4.53 31.80
C ALA A 432 -45.70 -4.59 32.58
N MET A 433 -46.85 -4.58 31.91
CA MET A 433 -48.17 -4.63 32.51
C MET A 433 -48.54 -6.10 32.70
N ILE A 434 -48.94 -6.49 33.89
CA ILE A 434 -49.38 -7.84 34.19
C ILE A 434 -50.85 -7.88 34.63
N ALA A 435 -51.59 -8.87 34.14
CA ALA A 435 -52.95 -9.12 34.59
C ALA A 435 -52.92 -9.92 35.93
N LEU A 436 -53.40 -9.30 36.98
CA LEU A 436 -53.44 -9.94 38.31
C LEU A 436 -54.64 -10.86 38.43
N GLY A 437 -54.39 -12.11 38.83
CA GLY A 437 -55.46 -13.04 39.23
C GLY A 437 -56.27 -12.50 40.46
N ALA A 438 -57.56 -12.83 40.52
CA ALA A 438 -58.48 -12.30 41.51
C ALA A 438 -58.00 -12.50 42.97
N GLU A 439 -57.44 -13.66 43.29
CA GLU A 439 -56.90 -13.95 44.64
C GLU A 439 -55.67 -13.14 45.00
N ARG A 440 -54.75 -12.99 44.02
CA ARG A 440 -53.50 -12.23 44.17
C ARG A 440 -53.76 -10.73 44.30
N ARG A 441 -54.76 -10.21 43.58
CA ARG A 441 -55.23 -8.83 43.66
C ARG A 441 -55.86 -8.57 45.04
N ALA A 442 -56.78 -9.47 45.57
CA ALA A 442 -57.39 -9.31 46.88
C ALA A 442 -56.37 -9.26 48.01
N LYS A 443 -55.31 -10.08 47.98
CA LYS A 443 -54.24 -10.07 49.00
C LYS A 443 -53.47 -8.75 48.99
N LEU A 444 -53.12 -8.19 47.78
CA LEU A 444 -52.44 -6.92 47.71
C LEU A 444 -53.28 -5.74 48.17
N ILE A 445 -54.61 -5.72 47.87
CA ILE A 445 -55.55 -4.71 48.33
C ILE A 445 -55.63 -4.77 49.85
N ALA A 446 -55.84 -5.95 50.46
CA ALA A 446 -55.93 -6.12 51.90
C ALA A 446 -54.64 -5.66 52.63
N PHE A 447 -53.47 -5.96 52.05
CA PHE A 447 -52.18 -5.49 52.56
C PHE A 447 -52.07 -3.96 52.56
N VAL A 448 -52.39 -3.29 51.41
CA VAL A 448 -52.34 -1.84 51.29
C VAL A 448 -53.38 -1.19 52.26
N GLU A 449 -54.56 -1.76 52.44
CA GLU A 449 -55.58 -1.29 53.34
C GLU A 449 -55.18 -1.42 54.82
N SER A 450 -54.51 -2.50 55.21
CA SER A 450 -54.07 -2.74 56.58
C SER A 450 -52.85 -1.90 57.01
N ASN A 451 -52.08 -1.36 56.02
CA ASN A 451 -50.85 -0.63 56.31
C ASN A 451 -51.10 0.77 56.88
N LYS A 452 -51.00 0.90 58.23
CA LYS A 452 -51.19 2.16 58.97
C LYS A 452 -50.07 3.20 58.79
N ARG A 453 -48.95 2.83 58.24
CA ARG A 453 -47.77 3.74 57.99
C ARG A 453 -47.81 4.47 56.66
N MET A 454 -48.74 4.15 55.77
CA MET A 454 -48.84 4.75 54.47
C MET A 454 -49.72 6.00 54.47
N PRO A 455 -49.30 7.14 53.90
CA PRO A 455 -50.10 8.35 53.74
C PRO A 455 -51.39 8.06 52.95
N LYS A 456 -52.54 8.67 53.34
CA LYS A 456 -53.83 8.46 52.69
C LYS A 456 -53.79 8.64 51.16
N GLN A 457 -53.17 9.69 50.69
CA GLN A 457 -53.04 9.97 49.21
C GLN A 457 -52.27 8.90 48.43
N ALA A 458 -51.20 8.33 48.99
CA ALA A 458 -50.46 7.24 48.42
C ALA A 458 -51.28 5.95 48.41
N LYS A 459 -52.05 5.69 49.47
CA LYS A 459 -52.92 4.56 49.58
C LYS A 459 -54.04 4.55 48.54
N ASP A 460 -54.72 5.68 48.37
CA ASP A 460 -55.77 5.84 47.37
C ASP A 460 -55.26 5.67 45.93
N ARG A 461 -54.05 6.18 45.69
CA ARG A 461 -53.43 6.02 44.35
C ARG A 461 -53.05 4.56 44.02
N ILE A 462 -52.51 3.83 45.00
CA ILE A 462 -52.14 2.42 44.81
C ILE A 462 -53.40 1.56 44.68
N LEU A 463 -54.43 1.81 45.49
CA LEU A 463 -55.71 1.08 45.39
C LEU A 463 -56.42 1.31 44.08
N SER A 464 -56.38 2.55 43.52
CA SER A 464 -56.96 2.84 42.23
C SER A 464 -56.23 2.11 41.10
N GLN A 465 -54.88 1.98 41.18
CA GLN A 465 -54.09 1.25 40.21
C GLN A 465 -54.27 -0.26 40.29
N LEU A 466 -54.38 -0.85 41.50
CA LEU A 466 -54.65 -2.27 41.70
C LEU A 466 -56.05 -2.72 41.23
N ASN A 467 -56.98 -1.78 41.10
CA ASN A 467 -58.33 -2.05 40.55
C ASN A 467 -58.39 -2.06 39.02
N ASN A 468 -57.30 -1.64 38.32
CA ASN A 468 -57.24 -1.73 36.85
C ASN A 468 -57.08 -3.19 36.41
N PRO A 469 -57.52 -3.56 35.18
CA PRO A 469 -57.34 -4.90 34.64
C PRO A 469 -55.88 -5.31 34.56
N GLU A 470 -55.01 -4.40 34.20
CA GLU A 470 -53.54 -4.54 34.07
C GLU A 470 -52.84 -3.60 35.00
N VAL A 471 -51.80 -4.09 35.68
CA VAL A 471 -51.04 -3.37 36.71
C VAL A 471 -49.55 -3.44 36.37
N PRO A 472 -48.76 -2.35 36.58
CA PRO A 472 -47.33 -2.39 36.37
C PRO A 472 -46.63 -3.44 37.22
N GLN A 473 -45.86 -4.33 36.61
CA GLN A 473 -45.16 -5.44 37.29
C GLN A 473 -44.27 -4.95 38.44
N GLU A 474 -43.53 -3.88 38.26
CA GLU A 474 -42.65 -3.31 39.27
C GLU A 474 -43.40 -2.89 40.56
N MET A 475 -44.66 -2.44 40.43
CA MET A 475 -45.47 -2.06 41.57
C MET A 475 -45.92 -3.28 42.33
N VAL A 476 -46.27 -4.35 41.62
CA VAL A 476 -46.70 -5.63 42.26
C VAL A 476 -45.51 -6.25 42.98
N ASP A 477 -44.34 -6.36 42.33
CA ASP A 477 -43.13 -6.93 42.93
C ASP A 477 -42.69 -6.15 44.21
N ARG A 478 -42.83 -4.82 44.17
CA ARG A 478 -42.50 -3.96 45.32
C ARG A 478 -43.48 -4.12 46.48
N LEU A 479 -44.74 -4.39 46.20
CA LEU A 479 -45.74 -4.65 47.25
C LEU A 479 -45.59 -6.06 47.83
N GLU A 480 -45.29 -7.06 46.99
CA GLU A 480 -45.06 -8.44 47.40
C GLU A 480 -43.77 -8.58 48.24
N SER A 481 -42.69 -7.89 47.87
CA SER A 481 -41.47 -7.88 48.69
C SER A 481 -41.69 -7.32 50.09
N ARG A 482 -42.62 -6.37 50.27
CA ARG A 482 -42.96 -5.79 51.53
C ARG A 482 -44.01 -6.60 52.35
N MET A 483 -44.68 -7.56 51.72
CA MET A 483 -45.56 -8.54 52.39
C MET A 483 -44.79 -9.70 52.98
N GLY A 484 -43.56 -9.96 52.43
CA GLY A 484 -42.71 -11.05 52.91
C GLY A 484 -41.73 -10.68 54.03
N GLU A 485 -41.67 -9.40 54.41
CA GLU A 485 -41.02 -8.88 55.65
C GLU A 485 -42.06 -8.67 56.73
#